data_ce92e3815af618720cb6ea5bdf010671
#
_entry.id   ce92e3815af618720cb6ea5bdf010671
#
_cell.length_a   1.000
_cell.length_b   1.000
_cell.length_c   1.000
_cell.angle_alpha   90.00
_cell.angle_beta   90.00
_cell.angle_gamma   90.00
#
_symmetry.space_group_name_H-M   'P 1'
#
loop_
_entity.id
_entity.type
_entity.pdbx_description
1 polymer ?
#
loop_
_entity_poly.entity_id
_entity_poly.type
_entity_poly.pdbx_seq_one_letter_code
_entity_poly.pdbx_strand_id
1 'polypeptide(L)'
;MRLAAFVAVLALAACATTTGPVGLAGTAWQLVKFQGSDGKTLTPDDPARYTVEFFADGSVAMRIDCNRGRGTWKSAGPSQLEFGPMAVTRVACPPGTLENRFGRDIGNVRSYVVRNQRLFLALMADGGIYEFEPRKP
;
A
#
# COMPACT_ATOMS: atom_id res chain seq x y z
N MET A 1 -43.81 -22.82 51.24
CA MET A 1 -42.95 -21.70 50.83
C MET A 1 -41.87 -22.23 49.87
N ARG A 2 -42.00 -21.97 48.57
CA ARG A 2 -40.99 -22.40 47.55
C ARG A 2 -40.20 -21.17 47.16
N LEU A 3 -38.91 -21.16 47.53
CA LEU A 3 -37.98 -20.13 47.05
C LEU A 3 -37.56 -20.49 45.62
N ALA A 4 -37.86 -19.62 44.66
CA ALA A 4 -37.35 -19.68 43.32
C ALA A 4 -36.03 -18.90 43.28
N ALA A 5 -34.94 -19.60 43.02
CA ALA A 5 -33.64 -18.99 42.80
C ALA A 5 -33.54 -18.54 41.32
N PHE A 6 -33.46 -17.22 41.09
CA PHE A 6 -33.13 -16.67 39.78
C PHE A 6 -31.64 -16.69 39.58
N VAL A 7 -31.19 -17.51 38.64
CA VAL A 7 -29.81 -17.50 38.16
C VAL A 7 -29.69 -16.44 37.04
N ALA A 8 -29.02 -15.33 37.33
CA ALA A 8 -28.71 -14.33 36.34
C ALA A 8 -27.50 -14.78 35.55
N VAL A 9 -27.70 -15.12 34.27
CA VAL A 9 -26.62 -15.41 33.32
C VAL A 9 -26.10 -14.08 32.80
N LEU A 10 -24.88 -13.68 33.23
CA LEU A 10 -24.14 -12.58 32.63
C LEU A 10 -23.55 -13.07 31.30
N ALA A 11 -24.12 -12.59 30.20
CA ALA A 11 -23.52 -12.75 28.89
C ALA A 11 -22.36 -11.75 28.75
N LEU A 12 -21.12 -12.25 28.83
CA LEU A 12 -19.94 -11.47 28.40
C LEU A 12 -19.96 -11.36 26.88
N ALA A 13 -20.27 -10.18 26.37
CA ALA A 13 -20.05 -9.84 24.96
C ALA A 13 -18.54 -9.69 24.73
N ALA A 14 -17.90 -10.73 24.24
CA ALA A 14 -16.55 -10.66 23.76
C ALA A 14 -16.55 -9.84 22.47
N CYS A 15 -16.05 -8.60 22.50
CA CYS A 15 -15.70 -7.83 21.32
C CYS A 15 -14.54 -8.57 20.64
N ALA A 16 -14.83 -9.38 19.63
CA ALA A 16 -13.83 -9.94 18.74
C ALA A 16 -13.26 -8.77 17.90
N THR A 17 -12.10 -8.26 18.27
CA THR A 17 -11.30 -7.43 17.38
C THR A 17 -10.82 -8.30 16.24
N THR A 18 -11.53 -8.25 15.12
CA THR A 18 -11.06 -8.83 13.86
C THR A 18 -9.85 -8.04 13.38
N THR A 19 -8.65 -8.48 13.73
CA THR A 19 -7.42 -8.11 13.07
C THR A 19 -7.40 -8.80 11.70
N GLY A 20 -8.27 -8.34 10.78
CA GLY A 20 -8.16 -8.66 9.37
C GLY A 20 -6.91 -8.01 8.77
N PRO A 21 -6.41 -8.49 7.61
CA PRO A 21 -5.32 -7.81 6.93
C PRO A 21 -5.73 -6.36 6.72
N VAL A 22 -4.82 -5.44 7.06
CA VAL A 22 -5.08 -4.00 6.87
C VAL A 22 -5.30 -3.78 5.37
N GLY A 23 -6.54 -3.45 5.00
CA GLY A 23 -6.89 -3.17 3.62
C GLY A 23 -6.19 -1.90 3.14
N LEU A 24 -5.92 -1.82 1.83
CA LEU A 24 -5.30 -0.64 1.20
C LEU A 24 -6.31 0.47 0.93
N ALA A 25 -7.61 0.15 0.84
CA ALA A 25 -8.65 1.12 0.51
C ALA A 25 -8.67 2.31 1.48
N GLY A 26 -8.66 3.53 0.94
CA GLY A 26 -8.66 4.75 1.74
C GLY A 26 -7.32 5.11 2.37
N THR A 27 -6.23 4.52 1.92
CA THR A 27 -4.88 4.78 2.46
C THR A 27 -4.01 5.55 1.48
N ALA A 28 -3.10 6.36 2.02
CA ALA A 28 -2.15 7.15 1.24
C ALA A 28 -0.74 6.99 1.80
N TRP A 29 0.22 6.82 0.92
CA TRP A 29 1.59 6.42 1.22
C TRP A 29 2.61 7.28 0.48
N GLN A 30 3.78 7.47 1.09
CA GLN A 30 4.95 8.11 0.46
C GLN A 30 6.16 7.19 0.54
N LEU A 31 6.98 7.21 -0.50
CA LEU A 31 8.10 6.29 -0.66
C LEU A 31 9.23 6.59 0.31
N VAL A 32 9.71 5.55 1.00
CA VAL A 32 10.91 5.60 1.84
C VAL A 32 12.14 5.16 1.06
N LYS A 33 12.05 4.00 0.41
CA LYS A 33 13.15 3.43 -0.37
C LYS A 33 12.67 2.33 -1.31
N PHE A 34 13.50 2.03 -2.29
CA PHE A 34 13.46 0.81 -3.07
C PHE A 34 14.69 -0.05 -2.75
N GLN A 35 14.48 -1.33 -2.56
CA GLN A 35 15.55 -2.32 -2.37
C GLN A 35 15.49 -3.34 -3.49
N GLY A 36 16.50 -3.33 -4.34
CA GLY A 36 16.64 -4.28 -5.44
C GLY A 36 17.12 -5.65 -4.96
N SER A 37 16.87 -6.68 -5.78
CA SER A 37 17.38 -8.04 -5.55
C SER A 37 18.91 -8.13 -5.65
N ASP A 38 19.55 -7.16 -6.28
CA ASP A 38 21.01 -7.00 -6.36
C ASP A 38 21.62 -6.38 -5.09
N GLY A 39 20.80 -6.14 -4.05
CA GLY A 39 21.20 -5.53 -2.79
C GLY A 39 21.33 -4.00 -2.84
N LYS A 40 21.11 -3.38 -4.00
CA LYS A 40 21.14 -1.91 -4.11
C LYS A 40 19.90 -1.29 -3.51
N THR A 41 20.10 -0.20 -2.79
CA THR A 41 19.03 0.61 -2.22
C THR A 41 19.01 1.98 -2.91
N LEU A 42 17.80 2.41 -3.31
CA LEU A 42 17.54 3.74 -3.86
C LEU A 42 16.57 4.46 -2.92
N THR A 43 16.90 5.69 -2.57
CA THR A 43 16.05 6.55 -1.72
C THR A 43 15.64 7.79 -2.52
N PRO A 44 14.38 8.26 -2.39
CA PRO A 44 13.99 9.51 -3.01
C PRO A 44 14.65 10.70 -2.29
N ASP A 45 15.00 11.73 -3.04
CA ASP A 45 15.46 12.99 -2.47
C ASP A 45 14.35 13.66 -1.65
N ASP A 46 13.11 13.53 -2.12
CA ASP A 46 11.91 14.00 -1.43
C ASP A 46 10.81 12.90 -1.50
N PRO A 47 10.49 12.24 -0.38
CA PRO A 47 9.44 11.22 -0.31
C PRO A 47 8.07 11.71 -0.80
N ALA A 48 7.73 12.99 -0.61
CA ALA A 48 6.46 13.57 -1.05
C ALA A 48 6.30 13.61 -2.58
N ARG A 49 7.38 13.41 -3.31
CA ARG A 49 7.38 13.34 -4.79
C ARG A 49 7.09 11.93 -5.33
N TYR A 50 6.99 10.93 -4.44
CA TYR A 50 6.68 9.55 -4.81
C TYR A 50 5.58 9.02 -3.89
N THR A 51 4.35 9.14 -4.32
CA THR A 51 3.18 8.78 -3.50
C THR A 51 2.24 7.82 -4.20
N VAL A 52 1.54 7.00 -3.41
CA VAL A 52 0.47 6.12 -3.88
C VAL A 52 -0.73 6.32 -2.96
N GLU A 53 -1.90 6.57 -3.53
CA GLU A 53 -3.16 6.72 -2.81
C GLU A 53 -4.19 5.74 -3.37
N PHE A 54 -4.70 4.87 -2.50
CA PHE A 54 -5.67 3.83 -2.84
C PHE A 54 -7.07 4.28 -2.44
N PHE A 55 -7.98 4.40 -3.40
CA PHE A 55 -9.36 4.76 -3.13
C PHE A 55 -10.24 3.53 -2.99
N ALA A 56 -11.29 3.64 -2.17
CA ALA A 56 -12.23 2.55 -1.91
C ALA A 56 -13.02 2.10 -3.15
N ASP A 57 -13.14 2.97 -4.15
CA ASP A 57 -13.80 2.67 -5.42
C ASP A 57 -12.94 1.84 -6.40
N GLY A 58 -11.72 1.45 -6.00
CA GLY A 58 -10.78 0.71 -6.83
C GLY A 58 -9.92 1.59 -7.74
N SER A 59 -10.01 2.91 -7.64
CA SER A 59 -9.09 3.82 -8.32
C SER A 59 -7.81 4.02 -7.50
N VAL A 60 -6.73 4.41 -8.17
CA VAL A 60 -5.45 4.73 -7.56
C VAL A 60 -4.89 6.02 -8.18
N ALA A 61 -4.30 6.85 -7.36
CA ALA A 61 -3.56 8.03 -7.80
C ALA A 61 -2.10 7.92 -7.36
N MET A 62 -1.19 8.33 -8.22
CA MET A 62 0.25 8.32 -7.94
C MET A 62 0.89 9.63 -8.29
N ARG A 63 1.91 9.97 -7.53
CA ARG A 63 2.92 10.94 -7.93
C ARG A 63 4.22 10.19 -8.19
N ILE A 64 4.80 10.46 -9.35
CA ILE A 64 6.03 9.83 -9.83
C ILE A 64 6.97 10.97 -10.20
N ASP A 65 7.64 11.50 -9.19
CA ASP A 65 8.43 12.73 -9.27
C ASP A 65 7.59 13.94 -9.74
N CYS A 66 7.87 14.50 -10.91
CA CYS A 66 7.10 15.58 -11.51
C CYS A 66 5.86 15.09 -12.29
N ASN A 67 5.70 13.78 -12.47
CA ASN A 67 4.59 13.16 -13.18
C ASN A 67 3.45 12.73 -12.25
N ARG A 68 2.25 12.60 -12.82
CA ARG A 68 1.05 12.12 -12.15
C ARG A 68 0.54 10.88 -12.87
N GLY A 69 0.13 9.87 -12.10
CA GLY A 69 -0.49 8.67 -12.59
C GLY A 69 -1.90 8.49 -12.01
N ARG A 70 -2.81 7.96 -12.83
CA ARG A 70 -4.14 7.54 -12.40
C ARG A 70 -4.47 6.21 -13.07
N GLY A 71 -5.09 5.32 -12.33
CA GLY A 71 -5.47 4.00 -12.81
C GLY A 71 -6.37 3.29 -11.83
N THR A 72 -6.32 1.97 -11.88
CA THR A 72 -7.09 1.10 -11.00
C THR A 72 -6.15 0.16 -10.24
N TRP A 73 -6.65 -0.37 -9.13
CA TRP A 73 -6.00 -1.39 -8.35
C TRP A 73 -7.00 -2.47 -7.94
N LYS A 74 -6.53 -3.67 -7.72
CA LYS A 74 -7.31 -4.77 -7.17
C LYS A 74 -6.45 -5.65 -6.27
N SER A 75 -7.10 -6.28 -5.31
CA SER A 75 -6.53 -7.31 -4.45
C SER A 75 -7.45 -8.52 -4.50
N ALA A 76 -7.04 -9.57 -5.21
CA ALA A 76 -7.83 -10.78 -5.39
C ALA A 76 -7.82 -11.69 -4.15
N GLY A 77 -6.95 -11.42 -3.19
CA GLY A 77 -6.82 -12.16 -1.94
C GLY A 77 -5.85 -11.49 -0.97
N PRO A 78 -5.65 -12.06 0.23
CA PRO A 78 -4.73 -11.53 1.22
C PRO A 78 -3.34 -11.34 0.60
N SER A 79 -2.76 -10.17 0.79
CA SER A 79 -1.42 -9.81 0.31
C SER A 79 -1.24 -9.77 -1.21
N GLN A 80 -2.27 -9.97 -2.02
CA GLN A 80 -2.20 -9.83 -3.48
C GLN A 80 -2.54 -8.41 -3.89
N LEU A 81 -1.77 -7.85 -4.82
CA LEU A 81 -1.99 -6.50 -5.35
C LEU A 81 -1.60 -6.46 -6.82
N GLU A 82 -2.51 -5.97 -7.65
CA GLU A 82 -2.25 -5.64 -9.03
C GLU A 82 -2.73 -4.22 -9.35
N PHE A 83 -1.94 -3.51 -10.12
CA PHE A 83 -2.36 -2.27 -10.74
C PHE A 83 -2.84 -2.55 -12.16
N GLY A 84 -3.98 -1.98 -12.51
CA GLY A 84 -4.49 -1.97 -13.87
C GLY A 84 -3.75 -0.95 -14.74
N PRO A 85 -4.22 -0.74 -15.98
CA PRO A 85 -3.65 0.27 -16.87
C PRO A 85 -3.57 1.63 -16.17
N MET A 86 -2.41 2.28 -16.29
CA MET A 86 -2.11 3.54 -15.66
C MET A 86 -1.93 4.62 -16.72
N ALA A 87 -2.73 5.69 -16.64
CA ALA A 87 -2.50 6.90 -17.40
C ALA A 87 -1.49 7.78 -16.65
N VAL A 88 -0.34 8.02 -17.24
CA VAL A 88 0.76 8.78 -16.62
C VAL A 88 1.11 9.96 -17.51
N THR A 89 1.23 11.15 -16.91
CA THR A 89 1.82 12.31 -17.60
C THR A 89 3.28 12.02 -17.93
N ARG A 90 3.80 12.60 -19.00
CA ARG A 90 5.19 12.41 -19.47
C ARG A 90 5.88 13.74 -19.61
N VAL A 91 6.04 14.42 -18.48
CA VAL A 91 6.86 15.63 -18.40
C VAL A 91 8.31 15.18 -18.13
N ALA A 92 9.27 15.86 -18.75
CA ALA A 92 10.67 15.64 -18.44
C ALA A 92 10.96 16.15 -17.03
N CYS A 93 11.22 15.23 -16.10
CA CYS A 93 11.62 15.58 -14.74
C CYS A 93 13.13 15.91 -14.71
N PRO A 94 13.62 16.63 -13.69
CA PRO A 94 15.04 16.74 -13.44
C PRO A 94 15.71 15.36 -13.39
N PRO A 95 16.97 15.21 -13.83
CA PRO A 95 17.64 13.91 -13.86
C PRO A 95 17.56 13.19 -12.50
N GLY A 96 17.08 11.94 -12.52
CA GLY A 96 16.96 11.07 -11.37
C GLY A 96 16.70 9.64 -11.82
N THR A 97 17.28 8.67 -11.14
CA THR A 97 17.16 7.25 -11.50
C THR A 97 15.84 6.64 -10.99
N LEU A 98 15.27 7.22 -9.93
CA LEU A 98 14.13 6.61 -9.23
C LEU A 98 12.80 6.84 -9.97
N GLU A 99 12.62 8.00 -10.60
CA GLU A 99 11.41 8.31 -11.38
C GLU A 99 11.20 7.30 -12.51
N ASN A 100 12.22 7.10 -13.34
CA ASN A 100 12.15 6.17 -14.45
C ASN A 100 11.95 4.72 -13.98
N ARG A 101 12.58 4.35 -12.87
CA ARG A 101 12.44 3.02 -12.29
C ARG A 101 11.04 2.80 -11.73
N PHE A 102 10.57 3.68 -10.86
CA PHE A 102 9.27 3.56 -10.22
C PHE A 102 8.13 3.49 -11.26
N GLY A 103 8.18 4.35 -12.28
CA GLY A 103 7.19 4.35 -13.35
C GLY A 103 7.14 3.05 -14.16
N ARG A 104 8.29 2.40 -14.39
CA ARG A 104 8.33 1.09 -15.06
C ARG A 104 7.89 -0.05 -14.16
N ASP A 105 8.27 0.00 -12.90
CA ASP A 105 8.11 -1.12 -11.97
C ASP A 105 6.68 -1.27 -11.45
N ILE A 106 5.89 -0.19 -11.49
CA ILE A 106 4.55 -0.20 -10.89
C ILE A 106 3.64 -1.29 -11.48
N GLY A 107 3.73 -1.55 -12.77
CA GLY A 107 2.99 -2.61 -13.46
C GLY A 107 3.44 -4.03 -13.08
N ASN A 108 4.58 -4.15 -12.42
CA ASN A 108 5.18 -5.42 -12.01
C ASN A 108 4.92 -5.76 -10.53
N VAL A 109 4.20 -4.91 -9.79
CA VAL A 109 3.78 -5.20 -8.43
C VAL A 109 2.83 -6.39 -8.43
N ARG A 110 3.03 -7.35 -7.51
CA ARG A 110 2.20 -8.56 -7.38
C ARG A 110 1.69 -8.80 -5.97
N SER A 111 2.40 -8.31 -4.97
CA SER A 111 1.99 -8.51 -3.58
C SER A 111 2.31 -7.31 -2.71
N TYR A 112 1.66 -7.26 -1.56
CA TYR A 112 1.92 -6.24 -0.56
C TYR A 112 1.86 -6.81 0.85
N VAL A 113 2.52 -6.14 1.75
CA VAL A 113 2.42 -6.36 3.20
C VAL A 113 2.34 -5.00 3.89
N VAL A 114 1.43 -4.87 4.85
CA VAL A 114 1.42 -3.74 5.79
C VAL A 114 1.83 -4.27 7.16
N ARG A 115 2.94 -3.77 7.68
CA ARG A 115 3.43 -4.10 9.03
C ARG A 115 4.15 -2.92 9.65
N ASN A 116 4.02 -2.75 10.95
CA ASN A 116 4.66 -1.64 11.68
C ASN A 116 4.41 -0.28 11.03
N GLN A 117 3.19 -0.02 10.56
CA GLN A 117 2.79 1.20 9.86
C GLN A 117 3.61 1.48 8.58
N ARG A 118 4.12 0.44 7.94
CA ARG A 118 4.82 0.50 6.66
C ARG A 118 4.13 -0.37 5.64
N LEU A 119 4.06 0.12 4.40
CA LEU A 119 3.61 -0.64 3.25
C LEU A 119 4.82 -1.11 2.45
N PHE A 120 4.85 -2.39 2.16
CA PHE A 120 5.86 -3.02 1.29
C PHE A 120 5.18 -3.53 0.04
N LEU A 121 5.63 -3.07 -1.12
CA LEU A 121 5.17 -3.55 -2.43
C LEU A 121 6.26 -4.41 -3.05
N ALA A 122 5.96 -5.69 -3.28
CA ALA A 122 6.90 -6.62 -3.89
C ALA A 122 6.63 -6.77 -5.39
N LEU A 123 7.71 -6.70 -6.16
CA LEU A 123 7.70 -6.90 -7.60
C LEU A 123 7.74 -8.37 -7.97
N MET A 124 7.18 -8.72 -9.14
CA MET A 124 7.27 -10.05 -9.71
C MET A 124 8.73 -10.47 -9.93
N ALA A 125 8.98 -11.78 -9.96
CA ALA A 125 10.28 -12.37 -10.30
C ALA A 125 11.45 -11.80 -9.47
N ASP A 126 11.24 -11.61 -8.17
CA ASP A 126 12.23 -11.06 -7.24
C ASP A 126 12.83 -9.72 -7.69
N GLY A 127 12.03 -8.90 -8.37
CA GLY A 127 12.46 -7.61 -8.92
C GLY A 127 12.82 -6.56 -7.87
N GLY A 128 12.47 -6.79 -6.61
CA GLY A 128 12.74 -5.91 -5.48
C GLY A 128 11.49 -5.50 -4.71
N ILE A 129 11.70 -4.65 -3.72
CA ILE A 129 10.66 -4.21 -2.78
C ILE A 129 10.69 -2.69 -2.65
N TYR A 130 9.54 -2.06 -2.81
CA TYR A 130 9.30 -0.66 -2.47
C TYR A 130 8.74 -0.57 -1.06
N GLU A 131 9.38 0.21 -0.19
CA GLU A 131 8.93 0.48 1.17
C GLU A 131 8.36 1.90 1.26
N PHE A 132 7.15 1.99 1.80
CA PHE A 132 6.44 3.25 1.99
C PHE A 132 6.09 3.48 3.46
N GLU A 133 5.96 4.73 3.84
CA GLU A 133 5.37 5.17 5.10
C GLU A 133 4.04 5.90 4.85
N PRO A 134 3.17 6.06 5.87
CA PRO A 134 1.98 6.87 5.72
C PRO A 134 2.34 8.26 5.23
N ARG A 135 1.57 8.75 4.25
CA ARG A 135 1.76 10.10 3.71
C ARG A 135 1.49 11.13 4.81
N LYS A 136 2.43 12.04 5.00
CA LYS A 136 2.25 13.18 5.90
C LYS A 136 1.24 14.16 5.30
N PRO A 137 0.37 14.75 6.12
CA PRO A 137 -0.57 15.78 5.68
C PRO A 137 0.12 17.05 5.16
#